data_cc33ebf00dc8fe6e0c2bf591ffcf0823
#
_entry.id   cc33ebf00dc8fe6e0c2bf591ffcf0823
#
_cell.length_a   1.000
_cell.length_b   1.000
_cell.length_c   1.000
_cell.angle_alpha   90.00
_cell.angle_beta   90.00
_cell.angle_gamma   90.00
#
_symmetry.space_group_name_H-M   'P 1'
#
loop_
_entity.id
_entity.type
_entity.pdbx_description
1 polymer ?
#
loop_
_entity_poly.entity_id
_entity_poly.type
_entity_poly.pdbx_seq_one_letter_code
_entity_poly.pdbx_strand_id
1 'polypeptide(L)'
;LRQISAKPISLPEMADRFTRHNAGITFCTICLACIVFVGLRGRVGTRPLQRVDSGISTHRILNLGTLNPIYNLRAAWAEFRFLSDFFSSSRLIPDESLKEHARVLVSALNPATNTVPVVPASMSNASVVDFSWPAWQRTAAGSPTRVPKHVFILFMESYDSWPFLEKYRELGLVEEGRKLSDEGLRLMSYLPGDNSSLFSSLVCLQGIFETNRARQQSIPTSLANAFNRLGYVTRNINGFSAEWSSCERIAREQGFKEVYCTAQIKPGGDTANFQVHDRTLFNFASEKLTYDQPTFNFIRSSSYHGPFEVDLKAEKCEISGIPEHLRMKGMRDENELRQAYGTLKYSDRMLGEFVRKMITRHPDSLFIITGDHYGRHFITTTPDSYEGSSVPLIMYGPSVLEGISFPEGTAGSHVDLATTLIELCAPKGFEYASLGKNLFKPFPDSFGVGRDFVIFPDAVVCLRGKPDCISLPWQKDASLNDQQREDLIRRARELHDAYHAIGYMMTRRSLENALR
;
A
#
# COMPACT_ATOMS: atom_id res chain seq x y z
N LEU A 1 -68.64 -40.18 -33.27
CA LEU A 1 -67.31 -40.05 -33.88
C LEU A 1 -67.30 -38.85 -34.82
N ARG A 2 -66.86 -37.65 -34.37
CA ARG A 2 -66.60 -36.48 -35.23
C ARG A 2 -65.22 -36.71 -35.85
N GLN A 3 -65.14 -36.93 -37.15
CA GLN A 3 -63.91 -36.84 -37.91
C GLN A 3 -63.44 -35.39 -37.93
N ILE A 4 -62.33 -35.18 -37.26
CA ILE A 4 -61.58 -33.90 -37.32
C ILE A 4 -60.80 -34.00 -38.66
N SER A 5 -61.34 -33.38 -39.70
CA SER A 5 -60.64 -33.19 -40.99
C SER A 5 -59.55 -32.14 -40.77
N ALA A 6 -58.32 -32.58 -40.54
CA ALA A 6 -57.16 -31.69 -40.55
C ALA A 6 -56.91 -31.31 -42.05
N LYS A 7 -57.10 -30.05 -42.41
CA LYS A 7 -56.64 -29.52 -43.71
C LYS A 7 -55.11 -29.73 -43.82
N PRO A 8 -54.61 -30.23 -44.93
CA PRO A 8 -53.18 -30.34 -45.16
C PRO A 8 -52.56 -28.94 -45.18
N ILE A 9 -51.56 -28.74 -44.28
CA ILE A 9 -50.80 -27.47 -44.20
C ILE A 9 -49.94 -27.39 -45.48
N SER A 10 -50.04 -26.31 -46.25
CA SER A 10 -49.20 -26.09 -47.41
C SER A 10 -47.75 -25.93 -47.11
N LEU A 11 -46.83 -26.33 -47.99
CA LEU A 11 -45.35 -26.17 -47.78
C LEU A 11 -44.95 -24.74 -47.44
N PRO A 12 -45.54 -23.67 -48.02
CA PRO A 12 -45.24 -22.29 -47.58
C PRO A 12 -45.67 -22.00 -46.15
N GLU A 13 -46.84 -22.53 -45.70
CA GLU A 13 -47.29 -22.33 -44.29
C GLU A 13 -46.44 -23.12 -43.31
N MET A 14 -45.91 -24.28 -43.69
CA MET A 14 -44.93 -25.02 -42.88
C MET A 14 -43.61 -24.25 -42.77
N ALA A 15 -43.12 -23.68 -43.86
CA ALA A 15 -41.90 -22.87 -43.89
C ALA A 15 -42.05 -21.60 -43.01
N ASP A 16 -43.21 -20.90 -43.12
CA ASP A 16 -43.49 -19.70 -42.30
C ASP A 16 -43.62 -20.05 -40.81
N ARG A 17 -44.29 -21.15 -40.46
CA ARG A 17 -44.35 -21.66 -39.08
C ARG A 17 -42.99 -22.05 -38.54
N PHE A 18 -42.15 -22.72 -39.33
CA PHE A 18 -40.80 -23.11 -38.95
C PHE A 18 -39.91 -21.88 -38.75
N THR A 19 -40.03 -20.88 -39.63
CA THR A 19 -39.28 -19.61 -39.51
C THR A 19 -39.72 -18.81 -38.28
N ARG A 20 -41.03 -18.70 -38.01
CA ARG A 20 -41.57 -18.03 -36.84
C ARG A 20 -41.21 -18.76 -35.54
N HIS A 21 -41.19 -20.08 -35.54
CA HIS A 21 -40.79 -20.89 -34.40
C HIS A 21 -39.30 -20.70 -34.08
N ASN A 22 -38.46 -20.73 -35.10
CA ASN A 22 -37.01 -20.48 -34.94
C ASN A 22 -36.73 -19.04 -34.51
N ALA A 23 -37.46 -18.05 -35.06
CA ALA A 23 -37.35 -16.66 -34.62
C ALA A 23 -37.74 -16.50 -33.14
N GLY A 24 -38.80 -17.18 -32.68
CA GLY A 24 -39.20 -17.20 -31.29
C GLY A 24 -38.14 -17.83 -30.36
N ILE A 25 -37.58 -18.98 -30.77
CA ILE A 25 -36.50 -19.64 -30.01
C ILE A 25 -35.27 -18.73 -29.94
N THR A 26 -34.87 -18.14 -31.07
CA THR A 26 -33.72 -17.22 -31.12
C THR A 26 -33.94 -16.01 -30.22
N PHE A 27 -35.13 -15.41 -30.24
CA PHE A 27 -35.47 -14.29 -29.36
C PHE A 27 -35.40 -14.69 -27.87
N CYS A 28 -36.02 -15.83 -27.51
CA CYS A 28 -35.94 -16.33 -26.11
C CYS A 28 -34.51 -16.62 -25.68
N THR A 29 -33.68 -17.18 -26.58
CA THR A 29 -32.27 -17.45 -26.29
C THR A 29 -31.47 -16.15 -26.05
N ILE A 30 -31.73 -15.13 -26.89
CA ILE A 30 -31.10 -13.80 -26.71
C ILE A 30 -31.55 -13.18 -25.38
N CYS A 31 -32.86 -13.21 -25.09
CA CYS A 31 -33.37 -12.68 -23.81
C CYS A 31 -32.74 -13.40 -22.60
N LEU A 32 -32.65 -14.73 -22.66
CA LEU A 32 -32.00 -15.52 -21.62
C LEU A 32 -30.51 -15.15 -21.47
N ALA A 33 -29.80 -15.04 -22.59
CA ALA A 33 -28.41 -14.62 -22.61
C ALA A 33 -28.22 -13.21 -22.01
N CYS A 34 -29.12 -12.27 -22.32
CA CYS A 34 -29.12 -10.93 -21.72
C CYS A 34 -29.38 -10.97 -20.23
N ILE A 35 -30.35 -11.77 -19.76
CA ILE A 35 -30.65 -11.93 -18.32
C ILE A 35 -29.44 -12.53 -17.60
N VAL A 36 -28.84 -13.58 -18.16
CA VAL A 36 -27.62 -14.18 -17.59
C VAL A 36 -26.46 -13.18 -17.59
N PHE A 37 -26.28 -12.45 -18.66
CA PHE A 37 -25.23 -11.41 -18.75
C PHE A 37 -25.41 -10.32 -17.69
N VAL A 38 -26.63 -9.78 -17.53
CA VAL A 38 -26.94 -8.77 -16.50
C VAL A 38 -26.77 -9.37 -15.10
N GLY A 39 -27.21 -10.61 -14.88
CA GLY A 39 -27.01 -11.34 -13.63
C GLY A 39 -25.53 -11.53 -13.27
N LEU A 40 -24.70 -11.93 -14.24
CA LEU A 40 -23.25 -12.07 -14.04
C LEU A 40 -22.56 -10.71 -13.81
N ARG A 41 -23.04 -9.68 -14.50
CA ARG A 41 -22.52 -8.32 -14.37
C ARG A 41 -22.99 -7.64 -13.06
N GLY A 42 -24.13 -8.04 -12.54
CA GLY A 42 -24.73 -7.54 -11.30
C GLY A 42 -25.43 -6.18 -11.41
N ARG A 43 -25.24 -5.44 -12.52
CA ARG A 43 -25.92 -4.16 -12.80
C ARG A 43 -25.88 -3.79 -14.28
N VAL A 44 -26.74 -2.86 -14.68
CA VAL A 44 -26.84 -2.37 -16.07
C VAL A 44 -25.89 -1.20 -16.37
N GLY A 45 -25.23 -0.61 -15.37
CA GLY A 45 -24.36 0.56 -15.53
C GLY A 45 -23.10 0.31 -16.35
N THR A 46 -22.28 1.33 -16.54
CA THR A 46 -21.07 1.30 -17.37
C THR A 46 -19.99 0.32 -16.88
N ARG A 47 -19.89 0.10 -15.57
CA ARG A 47 -18.98 -0.89 -14.98
C ARG A 47 -19.75 -2.06 -14.33
N PRO A 48 -19.17 -3.27 -14.25
CA PRO A 48 -19.75 -4.38 -13.47
C PRO A 48 -19.88 -4.01 -11.99
N LEU A 49 -20.80 -4.67 -11.27
CA LEU A 49 -20.85 -4.63 -9.81
C LEU A 49 -19.53 -5.12 -9.26
N GLN A 50 -18.95 -4.36 -8.34
CA GLN A 50 -17.72 -4.72 -7.64
C GLN A 50 -18.01 -4.94 -6.15
N ARG A 51 -17.09 -5.60 -5.46
CA ARG A 51 -17.22 -5.86 -4.02
C ARG A 51 -17.32 -4.56 -3.21
N VAL A 52 -16.66 -3.50 -3.66
CA VAL A 52 -16.72 -2.18 -3.04
C VAL A 52 -18.16 -1.62 -2.99
N ASP A 53 -18.99 -1.94 -3.96
CA ASP A 53 -20.38 -1.48 -4.03
C ASP A 53 -21.29 -2.14 -2.96
N SER A 54 -20.82 -3.17 -2.26
CA SER A 54 -21.56 -3.85 -1.19
C SER A 54 -21.31 -3.28 0.21
N GLY A 55 -20.37 -2.35 0.36
CA GLY A 55 -19.99 -1.74 1.64
C GLY A 55 -21.04 -0.77 2.21
N ILE A 56 -22.30 -1.20 2.28
CA ILE A 56 -23.47 -0.37 2.69
C ILE A 56 -23.78 -0.44 4.19
N SER A 57 -23.14 -1.33 4.93
CA SER A 57 -23.38 -1.58 6.34
C SER A 57 -22.10 -1.74 7.13
N THR A 58 -22.17 -1.54 8.45
CA THR A 58 -21.10 -1.91 9.39
C THR A 58 -20.99 -3.42 9.60
N HIS A 59 -21.95 -4.21 9.12
CA HIS A 59 -22.00 -5.66 9.29
C HIS A 59 -21.60 -6.38 7.99
N ARG A 60 -20.45 -7.03 8.01
CA ARG A 60 -19.88 -7.77 6.87
C ARG A 60 -20.85 -8.78 6.25
N ILE A 61 -21.61 -9.52 7.08
CA ILE A 61 -22.57 -10.53 6.56
C ILE A 61 -23.64 -9.87 5.71
N LEU A 62 -24.16 -8.69 6.13
CA LEU A 62 -25.12 -7.93 5.36
C LEU A 62 -24.51 -7.43 4.05
N ASN A 63 -23.28 -6.94 4.08
CA ASN A 63 -22.57 -6.50 2.89
C ASN A 63 -22.38 -7.64 1.88
N LEU A 64 -21.98 -8.82 2.33
CA LEU A 64 -21.89 -10.00 1.46
C LEU A 64 -23.25 -10.44 0.91
N GLY A 65 -24.31 -10.29 1.69
CA GLY A 65 -25.68 -10.62 1.28
C GLY A 65 -26.24 -9.69 0.18
N THR A 66 -25.67 -8.50 0.00
CA THR A 66 -26.08 -7.57 -1.07
C THR A 66 -25.55 -7.98 -2.44
N LEU A 67 -24.48 -8.76 -2.48
CA LEU A 67 -23.91 -9.28 -3.71
C LEU A 67 -24.69 -10.52 -4.17
N ASN A 68 -24.94 -10.58 -5.47
CA ASN A 68 -25.63 -11.75 -6.00
C ASN A 68 -24.78 -13.02 -5.80
N PRO A 69 -25.41 -14.20 -5.55
CA PRO A 69 -24.68 -15.44 -5.27
C PRO A 69 -23.71 -15.86 -6.37
N ILE A 70 -24.00 -15.57 -7.63
CA ILE A 70 -23.11 -15.89 -8.77
C ILE A 70 -21.83 -15.05 -8.69
N TYR A 71 -21.94 -13.77 -8.33
CA TYR A 71 -20.79 -12.92 -8.11
C TYR A 71 -19.90 -13.44 -6.96
N ASN A 72 -20.52 -13.80 -5.83
CA ASN A 72 -19.81 -14.37 -4.69
C ASN A 72 -19.10 -15.69 -5.04
N LEU A 73 -19.78 -16.58 -5.80
CA LEU A 73 -19.20 -17.83 -6.27
C LEU A 73 -18.01 -17.57 -7.20
N ARG A 74 -18.15 -16.63 -8.15
CA ARG A 74 -17.06 -16.23 -9.04
C ARG A 74 -15.85 -15.68 -8.26
N ALA A 75 -16.10 -14.83 -7.26
CA ALA A 75 -15.05 -14.27 -6.42
C ALA A 75 -14.32 -15.36 -5.63
N ALA A 76 -15.07 -16.28 -5.01
CA ALA A 76 -14.52 -17.44 -4.30
C ALA A 76 -13.73 -18.38 -5.23
N TRP A 77 -14.24 -18.63 -6.43
CA TRP A 77 -13.54 -19.42 -7.44
C TRP A 77 -12.25 -18.77 -7.91
N ALA A 78 -12.25 -17.45 -8.14
CA ALA A 78 -11.04 -16.71 -8.50
C ALA A 78 -9.98 -16.76 -7.38
N GLU A 79 -10.40 -16.64 -6.12
CA GLU A 79 -9.53 -16.78 -4.96
C GLU A 79 -8.97 -18.20 -4.84
N PHE A 80 -9.81 -19.23 -5.02
CA PHE A 80 -9.38 -20.63 -5.03
C PHE A 80 -8.38 -20.93 -6.16
N ARG A 81 -8.65 -20.51 -7.38
CA ARG A 81 -7.71 -20.69 -8.50
C ARG A 81 -6.40 -20.00 -8.24
N PHE A 82 -6.44 -18.77 -7.74
CA PHE A 82 -5.24 -18.02 -7.39
C PHE A 82 -4.38 -18.78 -6.35
N LEU A 83 -4.99 -19.33 -5.30
CA LEU A 83 -4.29 -20.15 -4.31
C LEU A 83 -3.76 -21.44 -4.93
N SER A 84 -4.57 -22.13 -5.74
CA SER A 84 -4.16 -23.35 -6.43
C SER A 84 -2.97 -23.09 -7.36
N ASP A 85 -3.02 -22.01 -8.17
CA ASP A 85 -1.92 -21.64 -9.06
C ASP A 85 -0.67 -21.21 -8.27
N PHE A 86 -0.85 -20.61 -7.10
CA PHE A 86 0.26 -20.24 -6.21
C PHE A 86 0.98 -21.48 -5.65
N PHE A 87 0.24 -22.49 -5.21
CA PHE A 87 0.83 -23.72 -4.69
C PHE A 87 1.35 -24.66 -5.78
N SER A 88 0.71 -24.68 -6.96
CA SER A 88 1.10 -25.51 -8.10
C SER A 88 2.19 -24.87 -8.96
N SER A 89 2.37 -23.54 -8.89
CA SER A 89 3.41 -22.88 -9.66
C SER A 89 4.77 -23.39 -9.19
N SER A 90 5.46 -24.07 -10.10
CA SER A 90 6.82 -24.62 -9.96
C SER A 90 7.93 -23.55 -9.87
N ARG A 91 7.60 -22.31 -9.52
CA ARG A 91 8.56 -21.29 -9.11
C ARG A 91 9.13 -21.61 -7.72
N LEU A 92 9.59 -22.84 -7.56
CA LEU A 92 10.53 -23.16 -6.51
C LEU A 92 11.82 -22.44 -6.85
N ILE A 93 12.13 -21.40 -6.10
CA ILE A 93 13.46 -20.81 -6.15
C ILE A 93 14.38 -21.94 -5.68
N PRO A 94 15.39 -22.35 -6.45
CA PRO A 94 16.33 -23.40 -6.03
C PRO A 94 16.94 -23.08 -4.67
N ASP A 95 17.11 -24.06 -3.79
CA ASP A 95 17.64 -23.85 -2.44
C ASP A 95 18.99 -23.13 -2.42
N GLU A 96 19.87 -23.41 -3.39
CA GLU A 96 21.16 -22.72 -3.49
C GLU A 96 21.01 -21.24 -3.86
N SER A 97 20.06 -20.91 -4.75
CA SER A 97 19.73 -19.52 -5.09
C SER A 97 19.12 -18.80 -3.88
N LEU A 98 18.30 -19.48 -3.10
CA LEU A 98 17.71 -18.94 -1.89
C LEU A 98 18.76 -18.68 -0.80
N LYS A 99 19.75 -19.58 -0.66
CA LYS A 99 20.90 -19.37 0.24
C LYS A 99 21.68 -18.13 -0.15
N GLU A 100 21.91 -17.94 -1.45
CA GLU A 100 22.62 -16.76 -1.94
C GLU A 100 21.83 -15.47 -1.67
N HIS A 101 20.53 -15.44 -1.95
CA HIS A 101 19.67 -14.31 -1.62
C HIS A 101 19.64 -14.01 -0.11
N ALA A 102 19.63 -15.05 0.74
CA ALA A 102 19.73 -14.87 2.18
C ALA A 102 21.08 -14.26 2.60
N ARG A 103 22.20 -14.69 2.00
CA ARG A 103 23.53 -14.10 2.27
C ARG A 103 23.58 -12.63 1.87
N VAL A 104 23.09 -12.29 0.68
CA VAL A 104 22.99 -10.90 0.21
C VAL A 104 22.23 -10.05 1.23
N LEU A 105 21.07 -10.53 1.68
CA LEU A 105 20.22 -9.78 2.58
C LEU A 105 20.83 -9.65 3.99
N VAL A 106 21.39 -10.73 4.54
CA VAL A 106 22.07 -10.70 5.84
C VAL A 106 23.28 -9.78 5.80
N SER A 107 24.12 -9.85 4.77
CA SER A 107 25.26 -8.94 4.60
C SER A 107 24.83 -7.48 4.51
N ALA A 108 23.75 -7.20 3.79
CA ALA A 108 23.20 -5.85 3.63
C ALA A 108 22.59 -5.30 4.94
N LEU A 109 21.99 -6.16 5.77
CA LEU A 109 21.30 -5.75 7.00
C LEU A 109 22.20 -5.77 8.26
N ASN A 110 23.30 -6.54 8.25
CA ASN A 110 24.23 -6.70 9.36
C ASN A 110 25.69 -6.61 8.88
N PRO A 111 26.14 -5.44 8.41
CA PRO A 111 27.50 -5.31 7.87
C PRO A 111 28.64 -5.60 8.86
N ALA A 112 28.36 -5.53 10.17
CA ALA A 112 29.33 -5.81 11.23
C ALA A 112 29.52 -7.30 11.55
N THR A 113 28.61 -8.15 11.12
CA THR A 113 28.60 -9.57 11.47
C THR A 113 28.60 -10.46 10.24
N ASN A 114 29.47 -10.52 9.36
CA ASN A 114 29.52 -11.45 8.21
C ASN A 114 29.06 -12.92 8.48
N THR A 115 28.41 -13.14 9.61
CA THR A 115 27.81 -14.40 10.04
C THR A 115 26.37 -14.44 9.57
N VAL A 116 26.12 -15.17 8.49
CA VAL A 116 24.80 -15.75 8.19
C VAL A 116 24.30 -16.36 9.51
N PRO A 117 23.04 -16.08 9.96
CA PRO A 117 22.50 -16.75 11.11
C PRO A 117 22.73 -18.25 10.96
N VAL A 118 23.61 -18.81 11.79
CA VAL A 118 23.92 -20.24 11.73
C VAL A 118 22.65 -20.95 12.17
N VAL A 119 22.00 -21.66 11.24
CA VAL A 119 21.00 -22.64 11.60
C VAL A 119 21.66 -23.58 12.62
N PRO A 120 21.09 -23.78 13.83
CA PRO A 120 21.69 -24.65 14.81
C PRO A 120 22.03 -25.99 14.21
N ALA A 121 23.22 -26.49 14.46
CA ALA A 121 23.74 -27.74 13.90
C ALA A 121 22.88 -28.99 14.19
N SER A 122 21.94 -28.89 15.12
CA SER A 122 20.93 -29.92 15.40
C SER A 122 19.92 -30.16 14.27
N MET A 123 19.88 -29.30 13.22
CA MET A 123 19.05 -29.49 12.03
C MET A 123 19.86 -29.91 10.80
N SER A 124 21.08 -30.38 10.95
CA SER A 124 22.03 -30.68 9.86
C SER A 124 21.63 -31.88 8.97
N ASN A 125 20.53 -32.57 9.23
CA ASN A 125 20.01 -33.64 8.37
C ASN A 125 18.88 -33.22 7.44
N ALA A 126 18.48 -31.93 7.44
CA ALA A 126 17.50 -31.43 6.51
C ALA A 126 18.22 -30.75 5.33
N SER A 127 18.09 -31.34 4.15
CA SER A 127 18.47 -30.76 2.86
C SER A 127 17.71 -29.45 2.51
N VAL A 128 17.02 -28.87 3.46
CA VAL A 128 16.19 -27.66 3.33
C VAL A 128 16.76 -26.60 4.25
N VAL A 129 17.23 -25.50 3.67
CA VAL A 129 17.56 -24.29 4.44
C VAL A 129 16.29 -23.86 5.15
N ASP A 130 16.31 -23.88 6.47
CA ASP A 130 15.19 -23.40 7.26
C ASP A 130 15.18 -21.86 7.26
N PHE A 131 14.45 -21.27 6.29
CA PHE A 131 14.14 -19.84 6.26
C PHE A 131 13.01 -19.50 7.23
N SER A 132 12.90 -20.24 8.34
CA SER A 132 11.92 -19.96 9.37
C SER A 132 12.13 -18.58 9.98
N TRP A 133 11.08 -17.99 10.53
CA TRP A 133 11.10 -16.71 11.20
C TRP A 133 12.20 -16.53 12.26
N PRO A 134 12.69 -17.60 12.96
CA PRO A 134 13.82 -17.49 13.86
C PRO A 134 15.09 -16.87 13.26
N ALA A 135 15.35 -17.11 11.97
CA ALA A 135 16.53 -16.54 11.29
C ALA A 135 16.48 -15.00 11.20
N TRP A 136 15.31 -14.39 11.32
CA TRP A 136 15.09 -12.94 11.21
C TRP A 136 14.65 -12.32 12.54
N GLN A 137 14.76 -13.07 13.63
CA GLN A 137 14.52 -12.55 14.97
C GLN A 137 15.60 -11.54 15.36
N ARG A 138 15.14 -10.49 16.00
CA ARG A 138 15.96 -9.40 16.53
C ARG A 138 15.57 -9.11 17.96
N THR A 139 16.49 -8.51 18.67
CA THR A 139 16.29 -8.05 20.04
C THR A 139 16.45 -6.53 20.04
N ALA A 140 15.44 -5.82 20.48
CA ALA A 140 15.47 -4.37 20.55
C ALA A 140 16.57 -3.89 21.53
N ALA A 141 17.29 -2.86 21.10
CA ALA A 141 18.31 -2.23 21.92
C ALA A 141 17.73 -1.39 23.09
N GLY A 142 16.46 -1.07 23.00
CA GLY A 142 15.74 -0.14 23.85
C GLY A 142 15.62 1.23 23.20
N SER A 143 14.55 1.95 23.52
CA SER A 143 14.34 3.29 22.97
C SER A 143 15.52 4.21 23.33
N PRO A 144 16.08 4.94 22.36
CA PRO A 144 17.14 5.92 22.63
C PRO A 144 16.59 7.21 23.25
N THR A 145 15.28 7.39 23.25
CA THR A 145 14.59 8.60 23.69
C THR A 145 13.32 8.28 24.48
N ARG A 146 12.50 9.31 24.72
CA ARG A 146 11.18 9.14 25.32
C ARG A 146 10.28 8.27 24.45
N VAL A 147 9.75 7.20 25.03
CA VAL A 147 8.80 6.32 24.34
C VAL A 147 7.49 7.08 24.06
N PRO A 148 7.03 7.16 22.81
CA PRO A 148 5.78 7.85 22.49
C PRO A 148 4.58 7.14 23.10
N LYS A 149 3.67 7.92 23.71
CA LYS A 149 2.40 7.39 24.18
C LYS A 149 1.45 7.06 23.02
N HIS A 150 1.48 7.87 21.97
CA HIS A 150 0.66 7.68 20.78
C HIS A 150 1.53 7.71 19.52
N VAL A 151 1.39 6.69 18.70
CA VAL A 151 2.06 6.59 17.40
C VAL A 151 1.02 6.67 16.30
N PHE A 152 1.23 7.55 15.34
CA PHE A 152 0.36 7.75 14.18
C PHE A 152 1.17 7.52 12.91
N ILE A 153 0.82 6.53 12.11
CA ILE A 153 1.26 6.43 10.72
C ILE A 153 0.17 7.05 9.86
N LEU A 154 0.48 8.21 9.28
CA LEU A 154 -0.37 8.91 8.33
C LEU A 154 0.03 8.49 6.92
N PHE A 155 -0.69 7.51 6.40
CA PHE A 155 -0.43 6.85 5.13
C PHE A 155 -1.27 7.57 4.07
N MET A 156 -0.66 8.61 3.48
CA MET A 156 -1.35 9.58 2.64
C MET A 156 -1.48 9.08 1.21
N GLU A 157 -2.69 9.12 0.66
CA GLU A 157 -2.98 8.71 -0.71
C GLU A 157 -2.14 9.51 -1.71
N SER A 158 -1.31 8.81 -2.50
CA SER A 158 -0.50 9.38 -3.59
C SER A 158 0.34 10.61 -3.21
N TYR A 159 0.87 10.64 -1.98
CA TYR A 159 1.64 11.76 -1.45
C TYR A 159 3.11 11.65 -1.84
N ASP A 160 3.43 12.18 -3.00
CA ASP A 160 4.73 12.06 -3.66
C ASP A 160 5.84 12.91 -3.03
N SER A 161 7.11 12.53 -3.32
CA SER A 161 8.28 13.35 -3.02
C SER A 161 8.46 14.54 -3.96
N TRP A 162 7.99 14.47 -5.22
CA TRP A 162 8.27 15.53 -6.20
C TRP A 162 7.75 16.92 -5.80
N PRO A 163 6.57 17.09 -5.13
CA PRO A 163 6.12 18.41 -4.70
C PRO A 163 7.02 19.06 -3.65
N PHE A 164 7.87 18.29 -2.98
CA PHE A 164 8.85 18.79 -2.02
C PHE A 164 10.12 19.32 -2.67
N LEU A 165 10.37 19.05 -3.95
CA LEU A 165 11.51 19.62 -4.68
C LEU A 165 11.36 21.13 -4.83
N GLU A 166 12.49 21.85 -4.72
CA GLU A 166 12.49 23.32 -4.76
C GLU A 166 11.91 23.87 -6.06
N LYS A 167 12.16 23.21 -7.19
CA LYS A 167 11.61 23.59 -8.51
C LYS A 167 10.08 23.63 -8.58
N TYR A 168 9.38 22.93 -7.68
CA TYR A 168 7.92 22.87 -7.62
C TYR A 168 7.30 23.65 -6.45
N ARG A 169 8.11 24.34 -5.66
CA ARG A 169 7.67 25.05 -4.45
C ARG A 169 6.58 26.08 -4.73
N GLU A 170 6.68 26.79 -5.85
CA GLU A 170 5.71 27.83 -6.25
C GLU A 170 4.28 27.28 -6.42
N LEU A 171 4.11 25.97 -6.68
CA LEU A 171 2.79 25.35 -6.77
C LEU A 171 2.04 25.32 -5.41
N GLY A 172 2.74 25.45 -4.29
CA GLY A 172 2.15 25.49 -2.94
C GLY A 172 1.32 24.27 -2.58
N LEU A 173 1.71 23.07 -3.01
CA LEU A 173 0.91 21.85 -2.90
C LEU A 173 1.02 21.17 -1.53
N VAL A 174 2.19 21.25 -0.88
CA VAL A 174 2.56 20.49 0.32
C VAL A 174 3.16 21.39 1.41
N GLU A 175 2.57 22.55 1.63
CA GLU A 175 3.09 23.56 2.55
C GLU A 175 3.09 23.09 4.01
N GLU A 176 2.08 22.33 4.43
CA GLU A 176 2.02 21.79 5.79
C GLU A 176 3.01 20.64 5.98
N GLY A 177 3.14 19.76 4.98
CA GLY A 177 4.17 18.73 4.97
C GLY A 177 5.58 19.32 5.02
N ARG A 178 5.86 20.42 4.31
CA ARG A 178 7.13 21.15 4.39
C ARG A 178 7.39 21.68 5.80
N LYS A 179 6.43 22.36 6.42
CA LYS A 179 6.56 22.88 7.80
C LYS A 179 6.86 21.76 8.79
N LEU A 180 6.08 20.65 8.71
CA LEU A 180 6.31 19.50 9.59
C LEU A 180 7.68 18.84 9.35
N SER A 181 8.17 18.84 8.10
CA SER A 181 9.49 18.32 7.77
C SER A 181 10.63 19.21 8.24
N ASP A 182 10.44 20.52 8.24
CA ASP A 182 11.42 21.50 8.69
C ASP A 182 11.49 21.57 10.24
N GLU A 183 10.37 21.31 10.92
CA GLU A 183 10.27 21.23 12.37
C GLU A 183 10.59 19.84 12.94
N GLY A 184 10.62 18.80 12.10
CA GLY A 184 10.84 17.41 12.45
C GLY A 184 12.03 16.78 11.72
N LEU A 185 11.85 15.53 11.29
CA LEU A 185 12.85 14.80 10.51
C LEU A 185 12.29 14.48 9.13
N ARG A 186 13.13 14.58 8.11
CA ARG A 186 12.77 14.29 6.71
C ARG A 186 13.80 13.38 6.06
N LEU A 187 13.31 12.34 5.40
CA LEU A 187 14.09 11.48 4.51
C LEU A 187 13.45 11.47 3.13
N MET A 188 14.18 11.98 2.13
CA MET A 188 13.70 12.07 0.75
C MET A 188 14.23 10.92 -0.12
N SER A 189 15.34 10.27 0.26
CA SER A 189 15.81 9.02 -0.35
C SER A 189 14.97 7.84 0.16
N TYR A 190 13.66 7.83 -0.18
CA TYR A 190 12.71 6.89 0.39
C TYR A 190 11.68 6.38 -0.63
N LEU A 191 11.42 5.08 -0.60
CA LEU A 191 10.51 4.41 -1.54
C LEU A 191 9.27 3.83 -0.86
N PRO A 192 8.11 3.84 -1.53
CA PRO A 192 6.96 3.04 -1.13
C PRO A 192 7.24 1.55 -1.38
N GLY A 193 6.50 0.68 -0.70
CA GLY A 193 6.63 -0.76 -0.88
C GLY A 193 6.09 -1.28 -2.21
N ASP A 194 5.06 -0.64 -2.74
CA ASP A 194 4.40 -1.03 -4.00
C ASP A 194 3.79 0.22 -4.65
N ASN A 195 3.28 0.10 -5.88
CA ASN A 195 2.55 1.15 -6.58
C ASN A 195 1.02 1.06 -6.42
N SER A 196 0.56 0.35 -5.42
CA SER A 196 -0.84 0.16 -5.05
C SER A 196 -1.02 0.36 -3.55
N SER A 197 -1.99 1.16 -3.15
CA SER A 197 -2.30 1.49 -1.75
C SER A 197 -2.42 0.24 -0.86
N LEU A 198 -3.07 -0.83 -1.37
CA LEU A 198 -3.22 -2.06 -0.61
C LEU A 198 -1.89 -2.75 -0.39
N PHE A 199 -1.13 -3.00 -1.45
CA PHE A 199 0.11 -3.78 -1.35
C PHE A 199 1.20 -3.00 -0.65
N SER A 200 1.30 -1.71 -0.89
CA SER A 200 2.22 -0.84 -0.18
C SER A 200 1.92 -0.78 1.33
N SER A 201 0.63 -0.72 1.71
CA SER A 201 0.25 -0.79 3.14
C SER A 201 0.61 -2.13 3.78
N LEU A 202 0.50 -3.24 3.04
CA LEU A 202 0.92 -4.55 3.52
C LEU A 202 2.45 -4.61 3.70
N VAL A 203 3.23 -4.11 2.74
CA VAL A 203 4.69 -4.04 2.89
C VAL A 203 5.07 -3.19 4.09
N CYS A 204 4.45 -2.02 4.28
CA CYS A 204 4.67 -1.15 5.42
C CYS A 204 4.35 -1.85 6.76
N LEU A 205 3.22 -2.56 6.84
CA LEU A 205 2.76 -3.20 8.08
C LEU A 205 3.42 -4.55 8.36
N GLN A 206 3.89 -5.24 7.34
CA GLN A 206 4.47 -6.58 7.46
C GLN A 206 6.01 -6.58 7.31
N GLY A 207 6.59 -5.53 6.73
CA GLY A 207 8.04 -5.44 6.50
C GLY A 207 8.59 -6.49 5.53
N ILE A 208 7.75 -7.04 4.65
CA ILE A 208 8.16 -8.00 3.61
C ILE A 208 7.43 -7.72 2.29
N PHE A 209 8.05 -8.12 1.17
CA PHE A 209 7.42 -8.12 -0.15
C PHE A 209 6.61 -9.39 -0.40
N GLU A 210 5.88 -9.46 -1.52
CA GLU A 210 5.03 -10.60 -1.93
C GLU A 210 3.88 -10.94 -0.97
N THR A 211 3.50 -9.97 -0.13
CA THR A 211 2.49 -10.11 0.92
C THR A 211 1.06 -10.25 0.41
N ASN A 212 0.82 -9.85 -0.85
CA ASN A 212 -0.50 -9.93 -1.48
C ASN A 212 -1.09 -11.35 -1.47
N ARG A 213 -0.24 -12.35 -1.31
CA ARG A 213 -0.61 -13.78 -1.29
C ARG A 213 -0.89 -14.28 0.12
N ALA A 214 -0.35 -13.60 1.15
CA ALA A 214 -0.61 -13.88 2.57
C ALA A 214 -1.73 -13.01 3.17
N ARG A 215 -2.64 -12.49 2.36
CA ARG A 215 -3.73 -11.58 2.80
C ARG A 215 -4.55 -12.10 3.97
N GLN A 216 -4.49 -13.38 4.26
CA GLN A 216 -5.37 -14.04 5.21
C GLN A 216 -4.69 -14.40 6.54
N GLN A 217 -3.45 -13.91 6.78
CA GLN A 217 -2.75 -14.30 8.00
C GLN A 217 -1.90 -13.19 8.57
N SER A 218 -1.97 -13.10 9.89
CA SER A 218 -0.97 -12.38 10.66
C SER A 218 0.36 -13.14 10.60
N ILE A 219 1.41 -12.45 10.21
CA ILE A 219 2.76 -12.99 10.18
C ILE A 219 3.59 -12.41 11.35
N PRO A 220 4.65 -13.10 11.79
CA PRO A 220 5.45 -12.67 12.94
C PRO A 220 6.04 -11.26 12.83
N THR A 221 6.22 -10.75 11.62
CA THR A 221 6.71 -9.38 11.37
C THR A 221 5.61 -8.32 11.42
N SER A 222 4.33 -8.68 11.66
CA SER A 222 3.24 -7.71 11.70
C SER A 222 3.47 -6.62 12.75
N LEU A 223 3.53 -5.38 12.29
CA LEU A 223 3.73 -4.21 13.13
C LEU A 223 2.59 -4.04 14.16
N ALA A 224 1.34 -4.30 13.77
CA ALA A 224 0.20 -4.26 14.69
C ALA A 224 0.35 -5.27 15.83
N ASN A 225 0.83 -6.49 15.55
CA ASN A 225 1.07 -7.49 16.59
C ASN A 225 2.23 -7.09 17.51
N ALA A 226 3.31 -6.52 16.96
CA ALA A 226 4.40 -6.02 17.80
C ALA A 226 3.90 -4.93 18.75
N PHE A 227 3.11 -3.97 18.28
CA PHE A 227 2.53 -2.93 19.12
C PHE A 227 1.49 -3.45 20.11
N ASN A 228 0.70 -4.48 19.78
CA ASN A 228 -0.17 -5.17 20.74
C ASN A 228 0.65 -5.76 21.90
N ARG A 229 1.79 -6.40 21.60
CA ARG A 229 2.70 -6.97 22.61
C ARG A 229 3.39 -5.90 23.47
N LEU A 230 3.58 -4.70 22.91
CA LEU A 230 4.09 -3.52 23.63
C LEU A 230 3.00 -2.83 24.47
N GLY A 231 1.76 -3.31 24.47
CA GLY A 231 0.65 -2.78 25.27
C GLY A 231 -0.11 -1.63 24.64
N TYR A 232 0.08 -1.36 23.34
CA TYR A 232 -0.68 -0.33 22.63
C TYR A 232 -2.05 -0.87 22.17
N VAL A 233 -3.08 -0.03 22.20
CA VAL A 233 -4.33 -0.26 21.47
C VAL A 233 -4.07 0.04 20.01
N THR A 234 -4.18 -0.97 19.15
CA THR A 234 -3.87 -0.83 17.72
C THR A 234 -5.12 -0.55 16.91
N ARG A 235 -5.08 0.52 16.12
CA ARG A 235 -6.20 1.04 15.33
C ARG A 235 -5.83 1.15 13.85
N ASN A 236 -6.71 0.64 13.00
CA ASN A 236 -6.67 0.90 11.55
C ASN A 236 -7.86 1.78 11.19
N ILE A 237 -7.59 2.99 10.74
CA ILE A 237 -8.61 4.01 10.41
C ILE A 237 -8.47 4.30 8.92
N ASN A 238 -9.47 3.91 8.15
CA ASN A 238 -9.38 3.86 6.71
C ASN A 238 -10.42 4.76 6.04
N GLY A 239 -9.97 5.71 5.26
CA GLY A 239 -10.83 6.60 4.48
C GLY A 239 -11.70 5.90 3.42
N PHE A 240 -11.47 4.61 3.15
CA PHE A 240 -12.21 3.82 2.17
C PHE A 240 -13.23 2.88 2.84
N SER A 241 -14.16 2.34 2.04
CA SER A 241 -15.15 1.37 2.51
C SER A 241 -14.50 0.06 2.95
N ALA A 242 -15.15 -0.66 3.88
CA ALA A 242 -14.67 -1.95 4.40
C ALA A 242 -14.43 -2.99 3.29
N GLU A 243 -15.24 -2.94 2.24
CA GLU A 243 -15.17 -3.86 1.12
C GLU A 243 -14.16 -3.44 0.04
N TRP A 244 -13.66 -2.19 0.08
CA TRP A 244 -12.60 -1.77 -0.81
C TRP A 244 -11.34 -2.59 -0.55
N SER A 245 -10.98 -3.41 -1.52
CA SER A 245 -9.85 -4.34 -1.41
C SER A 245 -9.87 -5.24 -0.15
N SER A 246 -11.04 -5.45 0.47
CA SER A 246 -11.20 -6.19 1.74
C SER A 246 -10.38 -5.59 2.91
N CYS A 247 -10.24 -4.27 2.95
CA CYS A 247 -9.33 -3.61 3.87
C CYS A 247 -9.64 -3.86 5.35
N GLU A 248 -10.93 -3.94 5.74
CA GLU A 248 -11.32 -4.28 7.12
C GLU A 248 -10.84 -5.68 7.51
N ARG A 249 -11.11 -6.68 6.65
CA ARG A 249 -10.70 -8.06 6.90
C ARG A 249 -9.18 -8.17 7.05
N ILE A 250 -8.44 -7.57 6.12
CA ILE A 250 -6.98 -7.58 6.14
C ILE A 250 -6.44 -6.91 7.40
N ALA A 251 -6.98 -5.76 7.80
CA ALA A 251 -6.54 -5.08 9.01
C ALA A 251 -6.73 -5.95 10.27
N ARG A 252 -7.89 -6.62 10.41
CA ARG A 252 -8.14 -7.55 11.52
C ARG A 252 -7.17 -8.74 11.50
N GLU A 253 -6.92 -9.30 10.33
CA GLU A 253 -5.96 -10.40 10.14
C GLU A 253 -4.52 -9.98 10.45
N GLN A 254 -4.17 -8.69 10.24
CA GLN A 254 -2.88 -8.13 10.66
C GLN A 254 -2.76 -7.89 12.18
N GLY A 255 -3.82 -8.08 12.93
CA GLY A 255 -3.82 -7.98 14.38
C GLY A 255 -4.32 -6.63 14.94
N PHE A 256 -4.88 -5.75 14.11
CA PHE A 256 -5.50 -4.52 14.62
C PHE A 256 -6.72 -4.84 15.48
N LYS A 257 -6.76 -4.28 16.69
CA LYS A 257 -7.85 -4.45 17.66
C LYS A 257 -9.10 -3.69 17.23
N GLU A 258 -8.91 -2.49 16.75
CA GLU A 258 -9.98 -1.61 16.31
C GLU A 258 -9.80 -1.27 14.82
N VAL A 259 -10.87 -1.40 14.04
CA VAL A 259 -10.86 -1.11 12.61
C VAL A 259 -12.07 -0.24 12.28
N TYR A 260 -11.80 0.90 11.67
CA TYR A 260 -12.79 1.90 11.28
C TYR A 260 -12.70 2.17 9.78
N CYS A 261 -13.81 2.02 9.09
CA CYS A 261 -13.95 2.32 7.66
C CYS A 261 -15.08 3.34 7.47
N THR A 262 -15.42 3.68 6.23
CA THR A 262 -16.38 4.76 5.93
C THR A 262 -17.69 4.68 6.72
N ALA A 263 -18.26 3.47 6.89
CA ALA A 263 -19.53 3.28 7.57
C ALA A 263 -19.48 3.64 9.08
N GLN A 264 -18.35 3.40 9.74
CA GLN A 264 -18.12 3.80 11.13
C GLN A 264 -17.71 5.26 11.25
N ILE A 265 -16.95 5.78 10.28
CA ILE A 265 -16.45 7.17 10.28
C ILE A 265 -17.58 8.15 10.00
N LYS A 266 -18.49 7.82 9.07
CA LYS A 266 -19.65 8.65 8.68
C LYS A 266 -20.93 7.80 8.65
N PRO A 267 -21.51 7.47 9.80
CA PRO A 267 -22.77 6.71 9.85
C PRO A 267 -23.91 7.42 9.11
N GLY A 268 -24.67 6.70 8.31
CA GLY A 268 -25.80 7.25 7.54
C GLY A 268 -25.40 8.14 6.36
N GLY A 269 -24.12 8.21 6.03
CA GLY A 269 -23.64 8.89 4.82
C GLY A 269 -24.08 8.17 3.54
N ASP A 270 -24.00 8.88 2.42
CA ASP A 270 -24.24 8.27 1.10
C ASP A 270 -23.23 7.17 0.87
N THR A 271 -23.70 5.92 0.87
CA THR A 271 -22.89 4.72 0.66
C THR A 271 -22.47 4.54 -0.80
N ALA A 272 -22.99 5.39 -1.72
CA ALA A 272 -22.51 5.42 -3.10
C ALA A 272 -21.05 5.89 -3.20
N ASN A 273 -20.58 6.68 -2.23
CA ASN A 273 -19.20 7.10 -2.14
C ASN A 273 -18.39 6.06 -1.36
N PHE A 274 -17.49 5.39 -2.06
CA PHE A 274 -16.60 4.37 -1.46
C PHE A 274 -15.51 4.97 -0.56
N GLN A 275 -15.44 6.30 -0.40
CA GLN A 275 -14.45 7.03 0.39
C GLN A 275 -15.07 8.19 1.18
N VAL A 276 -14.41 8.61 2.26
CA VAL A 276 -14.71 9.84 3.01
C VAL A 276 -13.60 10.85 2.80
N HIS A 277 -13.93 12.14 2.82
CA HIS A 277 -12.93 13.20 2.70
C HIS A 277 -12.03 13.25 3.94
N ASP A 278 -10.77 13.65 3.75
CA ASP A 278 -9.73 13.67 4.79
C ASP A 278 -10.12 14.52 6.00
N ARG A 279 -10.88 15.62 5.83
CA ARG A 279 -11.47 16.38 6.95
C ARG A 279 -12.32 15.48 7.84
N THR A 280 -13.20 14.68 7.25
CA THR A 280 -14.09 13.79 7.99
C THR A 280 -13.30 12.68 8.68
N LEU A 281 -12.33 12.11 7.99
CA LEU A 281 -11.41 11.08 8.49
C LEU A 281 -10.62 11.58 9.71
N PHE A 282 -9.94 12.72 9.59
CA PHE A 282 -9.09 13.27 10.65
C PHE A 282 -9.92 13.84 11.82
N ASN A 283 -11.10 14.40 11.57
CA ASN A 283 -12.01 14.79 12.64
C ASN A 283 -12.52 13.57 13.41
N PHE A 284 -12.87 12.48 12.74
CA PHE A 284 -13.21 11.23 13.41
C PHE A 284 -12.07 10.75 14.30
N ALA A 285 -10.86 10.66 13.77
CA ALA A 285 -9.69 10.22 14.52
C ALA A 285 -9.41 11.12 15.74
N SER A 286 -9.53 12.46 15.61
CA SER A 286 -9.19 13.40 16.67
C SER A 286 -10.30 13.65 17.70
N GLU A 287 -11.57 13.42 17.37
CA GLU A 287 -12.72 13.82 18.19
C GLU A 287 -13.59 12.67 18.68
N LYS A 288 -13.59 11.56 17.96
CA LYS A 288 -14.45 10.40 18.28
C LYS A 288 -13.71 9.27 18.97
N LEU A 289 -12.37 9.25 18.88
CA LEU A 289 -11.55 8.23 19.52
C LEU A 289 -10.94 8.76 20.81
N THR A 290 -10.74 7.86 21.77
CA THR A 290 -10.12 8.18 23.07
C THR A 290 -8.64 7.86 23.06
N TYR A 291 -7.84 8.62 23.83
CA TYR A 291 -6.38 8.49 23.90
C TYR A 291 -5.91 8.36 25.35
N ASP A 292 -6.69 7.69 26.20
CA ASP A 292 -6.36 7.48 27.62
C ASP A 292 -5.22 6.48 27.80
N GLN A 293 -5.15 5.47 26.93
CA GLN A 293 -4.12 4.43 26.90
C GLN A 293 -3.15 4.67 25.73
N PRO A 294 -1.95 4.07 25.74
CA PRO A 294 -1.06 4.08 24.58
C PRO A 294 -1.75 3.56 23.33
N THR A 295 -1.60 4.26 22.20
CA THR A 295 -2.26 3.87 20.93
C THR A 295 -1.28 3.85 19.77
N PHE A 296 -1.44 2.85 18.92
CA PHE A 296 -0.81 2.77 17.60
C PHE A 296 -1.90 2.92 16.54
N ASN A 297 -1.84 3.99 15.76
CA ASN A 297 -2.89 4.36 14.82
C ASN A 297 -2.32 4.36 13.39
N PHE A 298 -2.84 3.49 12.53
CA PHE A 298 -2.56 3.50 11.10
C PHE A 298 -3.74 4.17 10.40
N ILE A 299 -3.54 5.38 9.89
CA ILE A 299 -4.57 6.19 9.27
C ILE A 299 -4.28 6.31 7.78
N ARG A 300 -5.20 5.84 6.93
CA ARG A 300 -5.07 5.95 5.48
C ARG A 300 -6.04 6.99 4.93
N SER A 301 -5.47 8.05 4.34
CA SER A 301 -6.23 9.10 3.67
C SER A 301 -6.84 8.62 2.35
N SER A 302 -7.72 9.40 1.76
CA SER A 302 -8.45 9.00 0.56
C SER A 302 -8.79 10.14 -0.38
N SER A 303 -8.73 11.41 0.05
CA SER A 303 -9.23 12.52 -0.76
C SER A 303 -8.49 12.70 -2.07
N TYR A 304 -7.17 12.44 -2.09
CA TYR A 304 -6.37 12.59 -3.31
C TYR A 304 -6.47 11.36 -4.25
N HIS A 305 -7.45 10.49 -4.01
CA HIS A 305 -7.84 9.41 -4.94
C HIS A 305 -8.94 9.90 -5.89
N GLY A 306 -8.82 9.59 -7.18
CA GLY A 306 -9.88 9.93 -8.14
C GLY A 306 -11.18 9.12 -7.94
N PRO A 307 -12.35 9.69 -8.28
CA PRO A 307 -12.55 11.04 -8.79
C PRO A 307 -12.32 12.10 -7.70
N PHE A 308 -11.74 13.23 -8.07
CA PHE A 308 -11.40 14.33 -7.15
C PHE A 308 -12.66 15.14 -6.84
N GLU A 309 -13.44 14.74 -5.84
CA GLU A 309 -14.77 15.30 -5.53
C GLU A 309 -14.74 16.41 -4.46
N VAL A 310 -13.56 16.84 -4.02
CA VAL A 310 -13.44 17.95 -3.06
C VAL A 310 -13.91 19.25 -3.71
N ASP A 311 -14.81 19.97 -3.06
CA ASP A 311 -15.18 21.33 -3.44
C ASP A 311 -14.04 22.29 -3.10
N LEU A 312 -13.10 22.44 -4.06
CA LEU A 312 -11.89 23.22 -3.88
C LEU A 312 -12.16 24.71 -3.62
N LYS A 313 -13.27 25.25 -4.14
CA LYS A 313 -13.68 26.64 -3.90
C LYS A 313 -14.15 26.85 -2.47
N ALA A 314 -15.03 25.99 -1.99
CA ALA A 314 -15.48 26.01 -0.59
C ALA A 314 -14.32 25.79 0.38
N GLU A 315 -13.40 24.92 0.03
CA GLU A 315 -12.20 24.61 0.81
C GLU A 315 -11.04 25.62 0.61
N LYS A 316 -11.17 26.60 -0.29
CA LYS A 316 -10.11 27.58 -0.60
C LYS A 316 -8.77 26.91 -0.95
N CYS A 317 -8.83 25.83 -1.71
CA CYS A 317 -7.69 25.05 -2.17
C CYS A 317 -7.50 25.08 -3.68
N GLU A 318 -8.18 26.00 -4.37
CA GLU A 318 -8.00 26.21 -5.80
C GLU A 318 -6.54 26.55 -6.12
N ILE A 319 -6.07 26.13 -7.30
CA ILE A 319 -4.77 26.52 -7.85
C ILE A 319 -5.01 27.47 -9.02
N SER A 320 -4.26 28.55 -9.06
CA SER A 320 -4.36 29.58 -10.10
C SER A 320 -3.94 29.08 -11.48
N GLY A 321 -3.04 28.11 -11.55
CA GLY A 321 -2.52 27.53 -12.80
C GLY A 321 -1.14 26.93 -12.61
N ILE A 322 -0.60 26.41 -13.69
CA ILE A 322 0.78 25.92 -13.73
C ILE A 322 1.69 27.08 -14.15
N PRO A 323 2.71 27.44 -13.35
CA PRO A 323 3.69 28.48 -13.69
C PRO A 323 4.31 28.26 -15.06
N GLU A 324 4.56 29.34 -15.80
CA GLU A 324 5.06 29.27 -17.18
C GLU A 324 6.37 28.48 -17.31
N HIS A 325 7.29 28.66 -16.37
CA HIS A 325 8.58 27.94 -16.37
C HIS A 325 8.47 26.42 -16.10
N LEU A 326 7.33 25.95 -15.58
CA LEU A 326 7.03 24.54 -15.40
C LEU A 326 6.26 23.92 -16.58
N ARG A 327 5.80 24.75 -17.53
CA ARG A 327 5.12 24.28 -18.74
C ARG A 327 6.13 23.70 -19.70
N MET A 328 5.99 22.41 -19.99
CA MET A 328 6.90 21.69 -20.88
C MET A 328 6.15 20.89 -21.93
N LYS A 329 6.87 20.50 -22.98
CA LYS A 329 6.33 19.59 -23.99
C LYS A 329 5.89 18.27 -23.35
N GLY A 330 4.66 17.83 -23.63
CA GLY A 330 4.08 16.63 -23.03
C GLY A 330 3.44 16.88 -21.66
N MET A 331 3.18 18.12 -21.29
CA MET A 331 2.37 18.45 -20.11
C MET A 331 0.96 17.85 -20.22
N ARG A 332 0.41 17.41 -19.11
CA ARG A 332 -0.99 16.94 -19.01
C ARG A 332 -1.97 18.09 -19.16
N ASP A 333 -3.25 17.77 -19.37
CA ASP A 333 -4.32 18.78 -19.39
C ASP A 333 -4.31 19.60 -18.09
N GLU A 334 -4.26 20.94 -18.23
CA GLU A 334 -4.12 21.83 -17.08
C GLU A 334 -5.35 21.83 -16.17
N ASN A 335 -6.56 21.60 -16.69
CA ASN A 335 -7.77 21.56 -15.88
C ASN A 335 -7.82 20.29 -15.03
N GLU A 336 -7.38 19.15 -15.60
CA GLU A 336 -7.22 17.90 -14.85
C GLU A 336 -6.19 18.07 -13.71
N LEU A 337 -5.05 18.68 -14.01
CA LEU A 337 -4.01 18.96 -13.03
C LEU A 337 -4.48 19.92 -11.92
N ARG A 338 -5.24 20.96 -12.26
CA ARG A 338 -5.76 21.92 -11.27
C ARG A 338 -6.67 21.21 -10.24
N GLN A 339 -7.57 20.36 -10.69
CA GLN A 339 -8.46 19.62 -9.79
C GLN A 339 -7.66 18.64 -8.92
N ALA A 340 -6.74 17.88 -9.50
CA ALA A 340 -5.88 16.97 -8.77
C ALA A 340 -5.02 17.71 -7.73
N TYR A 341 -4.31 18.75 -8.15
CA TYR A 341 -3.39 19.49 -7.28
C TYR A 341 -4.12 20.29 -6.19
N GLY A 342 -5.29 20.86 -6.50
CA GLY A 342 -6.12 21.48 -5.48
C GLY A 342 -6.54 20.46 -4.41
N THR A 343 -6.81 19.21 -4.82
CA THR A 343 -7.14 18.13 -3.88
C THR A 343 -5.93 17.68 -3.06
N LEU A 344 -4.72 17.64 -3.65
CA LEU A 344 -3.49 17.38 -2.91
C LEU A 344 -3.24 18.49 -1.86
N LYS A 345 -3.37 19.75 -2.25
CA LYS A 345 -3.26 20.91 -1.33
C LYS A 345 -4.26 20.84 -0.19
N TYR A 346 -5.50 20.39 -0.47
CA TYR A 346 -6.51 20.15 0.55
C TYR A 346 -6.09 19.03 1.50
N SER A 347 -5.62 17.90 0.98
CA SER A 347 -5.19 16.74 1.77
C SER A 347 -4.01 17.11 2.69
N ASP A 348 -3.01 17.83 2.17
CA ASP A 348 -1.87 18.36 2.93
C ASP A 348 -2.30 19.31 4.06
N ARG A 349 -3.27 20.21 3.78
CA ARG A 349 -3.80 21.09 4.81
C ARG A 349 -4.51 20.31 5.92
N MET A 350 -5.34 19.31 5.57
CA MET A 350 -6.03 18.48 6.55
C MET A 350 -5.05 17.68 7.41
N LEU A 351 -3.98 17.18 6.80
CA LEU A 351 -2.86 16.56 7.49
C LEU A 351 -2.25 17.50 8.54
N GLY A 352 -1.88 18.73 8.15
CA GLY A 352 -1.28 19.71 9.05
C GLY A 352 -2.20 20.11 10.20
N GLU A 353 -3.50 20.36 9.93
CA GLU A 353 -4.50 20.67 10.95
C GLU A 353 -4.62 19.51 11.96
N PHE A 354 -4.67 18.28 11.49
CA PHE A 354 -4.75 17.09 12.34
C PHE A 354 -3.51 16.95 13.25
N VAL A 355 -2.32 17.01 12.67
CA VAL A 355 -1.06 16.86 13.43
C VAL A 355 -0.93 17.92 14.51
N ARG A 356 -1.19 19.22 14.20
CA ARG A 356 -1.13 20.29 15.18
C ARG A 356 -2.15 20.15 16.29
N LYS A 357 -3.38 19.73 15.95
CA LYS A 357 -4.43 19.47 16.92
C LYS A 357 -4.05 18.35 17.87
N MET A 358 -3.51 17.26 17.34
CA MET A 358 -3.15 16.09 18.13
C MET A 358 -1.90 16.31 18.99
N ILE A 359 -0.86 16.96 18.47
CA ILE A 359 0.37 17.23 19.26
C ILE A 359 0.09 18.21 20.41
N THR A 360 -0.82 19.16 20.21
CA THR A 360 -1.24 20.10 21.28
C THR A 360 -1.95 19.37 22.41
N ARG A 361 -2.82 18.38 22.09
CA ARG A 361 -3.56 17.59 23.09
C ARG A 361 -2.73 16.48 23.72
N HIS A 362 -1.85 15.90 22.94
CA HIS A 362 -1.04 14.73 23.28
C HIS A 362 0.42 14.96 22.88
N PRO A 363 1.17 15.76 23.67
CA PRO A 363 2.55 16.16 23.32
C PRO A 363 3.54 14.99 23.19
N ASP A 364 3.22 13.84 23.79
CA ASP A 364 4.01 12.60 23.71
C ASP A 364 3.64 11.73 22.49
N SER A 365 3.18 12.37 21.43
CA SER A 365 2.82 11.69 20.17
C SER A 365 3.98 11.70 19.18
N LEU A 366 4.04 10.64 18.39
CA LEU A 366 4.93 10.51 17.23
C LEU A 366 4.09 10.35 15.97
N PHE A 367 4.32 11.20 14.98
CA PHE A 367 3.68 11.14 13.67
C PHE A 367 4.69 10.69 12.63
N ILE A 368 4.33 9.69 11.85
CA ILE A 368 5.03 9.20 10.68
C ILE A 368 4.15 9.51 9.48
N ILE A 369 4.63 10.34 8.57
CA ILE A 369 3.89 10.81 7.40
C ILE A 369 4.63 10.32 6.17
N THR A 370 3.94 9.58 5.30
CA THR A 370 4.50 9.08 4.04
C THR A 370 3.37 8.88 3.02
N GLY A 371 3.72 8.89 1.74
CA GLY A 371 2.79 8.48 0.70
C GLY A 371 2.59 6.97 0.71
N ASP A 372 1.39 6.51 0.37
CA ASP A 372 1.12 5.07 0.24
C ASP A 372 1.80 4.49 -1.02
N HIS A 373 1.81 5.24 -2.09
CA HIS A 373 2.56 4.99 -3.33
C HIS A 373 2.80 6.31 -4.05
N TYR A 374 3.63 6.29 -5.09
CA TYR A 374 3.78 7.44 -5.96
C TYR A 374 2.49 7.71 -6.75
N GLY A 375 2.20 8.97 -6.98
CA GLY A 375 1.01 9.45 -7.68
C GLY A 375 1.06 9.17 -9.18
N ARG A 376 0.04 9.65 -9.86
CA ARG A 376 -0.09 9.50 -11.32
C ARG A 376 -0.35 10.85 -12.00
N HIS A 377 -0.36 11.93 -11.22
CA HIS A 377 -0.68 13.28 -11.67
C HIS A 377 0.56 14.18 -11.66
N PHE A 378 1.57 13.79 -12.44
CA PHE A 378 2.76 14.62 -12.66
C PHE A 378 2.47 15.72 -13.67
N ILE A 379 3.21 16.83 -13.61
CA ILE A 379 3.12 17.89 -14.61
C ILE A 379 3.41 17.35 -16.01
N THR A 380 4.46 16.52 -16.13
CA THR A 380 4.83 15.84 -17.36
C THR A 380 4.23 14.43 -17.44
N THR A 381 4.03 13.92 -18.66
CA THR A 381 3.66 12.53 -18.90
C THR A 381 4.84 11.55 -18.73
N THR A 382 6.07 12.07 -18.64
CA THR A 382 7.32 11.31 -18.52
C THR A 382 8.15 11.84 -17.35
N PRO A 383 7.73 11.62 -16.08
CA PRO A 383 8.54 11.97 -14.93
C PRO A 383 9.84 11.17 -14.94
N ASP A 384 10.91 11.71 -14.35
CA ASP A 384 12.12 10.94 -14.13
C ASP A 384 11.91 9.81 -13.10
N SER A 385 12.90 8.93 -12.95
CA SER A 385 12.77 7.77 -12.07
C SER A 385 12.60 8.14 -10.60
N TYR A 386 13.12 9.28 -10.14
CA TYR A 386 12.91 9.75 -8.76
C TYR A 386 11.51 10.32 -8.58
N GLU A 387 11.10 11.24 -9.43
CA GLU A 387 9.76 11.85 -9.36
C GLU A 387 8.65 10.80 -9.49
N GLY A 388 8.86 9.80 -10.34
CA GLY A 388 7.91 8.73 -10.64
C GLY A 388 7.96 7.53 -9.71
N SER A 389 8.73 7.56 -8.62
CA SER A 389 8.84 6.40 -7.73
C SER A 389 8.86 6.72 -6.23
N SER A 390 9.33 7.92 -5.85
CA SER A 390 9.63 8.21 -4.45
C SER A 390 8.48 8.86 -3.70
N VAL A 391 8.43 8.58 -2.40
CA VAL A 391 7.53 9.23 -1.44
C VAL A 391 8.36 9.81 -0.29
N PRO A 392 7.91 10.87 0.39
CA PRO A 392 8.64 11.38 1.55
C PRO A 392 8.45 10.47 2.76
N LEU A 393 9.43 10.40 3.64
CA LEU A 393 9.25 10.00 5.02
C LEU A 393 9.48 11.23 5.89
N ILE A 394 8.43 11.68 6.57
CA ILE A 394 8.48 12.77 7.54
C ILE A 394 8.14 12.19 8.91
N MET A 395 8.95 12.48 9.92
CA MET A 395 8.68 12.10 11.30
C MET A 395 8.60 13.36 12.15
N TYR A 396 7.47 13.52 12.85
CA TYR A 396 7.20 14.69 13.68
C TYR A 396 6.78 14.27 15.09
N GLY A 397 7.41 14.82 16.10
CA GLY A 397 7.16 14.54 17.51
C GLY A 397 8.23 15.20 18.36
N PRO A 398 8.13 16.52 18.62
CA PRO A 398 9.21 17.30 19.23
C PRO A 398 9.74 16.69 20.54
N SER A 399 8.86 16.19 21.42
CA SER A 399 9.27 15.58 22.69
C SER A 399 9.83 14.16 22.56
N VAL A 400 9.58 13.50 21.45
CA VAL A 400 9.99 12.10 21.20
C VAL A 400 11.27 12.03 20.37
N LEU A 401 11.42 12.95 19.41
CA LEU A 401 12.54 12.96 18.46
C LEU A 401 13.68 13.89 18.89
N GLU A 402 13.66 14.41 20.11
CA GLU A 402 14.72 15.27 20.62
C GLU A 402 16.08 14.56 20.59
N GLY A 403 17.06 15.17 19.91
CA GLY A 403 18.41 14.62 19.75
C GLY A 403 18.54 13.43 18.79
N ILE A 404 17.47 13.07 18.06
CA ILE A 404 17.50 12.06 17.01
C ILE A 404 17.62 12.72 15.63
N SER A 405 18.39 12.09 14.76
CA SER A 405 18.47 12.43 13.33
C SER A 405 18.69 11.19 12.49
N PHE A 406 18.30 11.25 11.24
CA PHE A 406 18.78 10.25 10.29
C PHE A 406 20.28 10.44 10.05
N PRO A 407 21.09 9.37 10.10
CA PRO A 407 22.49 9.46 9.69
C PRO A 407 22.63 10.03 8.28
N GLU A 408 23.71 10.75 8.02
CA GLU A 408 24.05 11.18 6.66
C GLU A 408 24.13 9.98 5.72
N GLY A 409 23.63 10.14 4.49
CA GLY A 409 23.59 9.05 3.53
C GLY A 409 22.54 7.97 3.84
N THR A 410 21.53 8.26 4.66
CA THR A 410 20.42 7.31 4.86
C THR A 410 19.53 7.24 3.63
N ALA A 411 19.22 6.02 3.19
CA ALA A 411 18.16 5.70 2.25
C ALA A 411 17.30 4.56 2.81
N GLY A 412 16.01 4.54 2.48
CA GLY A 412 15.08 3.56 3.04
C GLY A 412 13.83 3.34 2.22
N SER A 413 12.96 2.50 2.75
CA SER A 413 11.64 2.22 2.18
C SER A 413 10.64 1.79 3.26
N HIS A 414 9.39 1.57 2.88
CA HIS A 414 8.33 1.13 3.78
C HIS A 414 8.69 -0.14 4.57
N VAL A 415 9.53 -1.02 4.03
CA VAL A 415 10.04 -2.23 4.73
C VAL A 415 10.76 -1.87 6.04
N ASP A 416 11.40 -0.71 6.08
CA ASP A 416 12.25 -0.28 7.18
C ASP A 416 11.45 0.33 8.36
N LEU A 417 10.18 0.72 8.12
CA LEU A 417 9.37 1.39 9.16
C LEU A 417 9.11 0.51 10.37
N ALA A 418 8.83 -0.78 10.16
CA ALA A 418 8.55 -1.68 11.28
C ALA A 418 9.73 -1.77 12.25
N THR A 419 10.94 -1.99 11.74
CA THR A 419 12.16 -2.01 12.57
C THR A 419 12.39 -0.67 13.26
N THR A 420 12.32 0.42 12.50
CA THR A 420 12.56 1.78 13.01
C THR A 420 11.62 2.13 14.16
N LEU A 421 10.32 1.83 14.03
CA LEU A 421 9.32 2.14 15.05
C LEU A 421 9.41 1.21 16.26
N ILE A 422 9.68 -0.08 16.06
CA ILE A 422 9.87 -1.00 17.18
C ILE A 422 11.09 -0.58 18.00
N GLU A 423 12.21 -0.23 17.39
CA GLU A 423 13.42 0.23 18.09
C GLU A 423 13.21 1.55 18.85
N LEU A 424 12.29 2.42 18.40
CA LEU A 424 11.89 3.63 19.11
C LEU A 424 10.94 3.38 20.28
N CYS A 425 10.13 2.33 20.24
CA CYS A 425 9.03 2.13 21.18
C CYS A 425 9.27 0.98 22.16
N ALA A 426 10.12 0.01 21.79
CA ALA A 426 10.31 -1.20 22.57
C ALA A 426 11.33 -1.03 23.72
N PRO A 427 11.11 -1.69 24.86
CA PRO A 427 12.13 -1.80 25.89
C PRO A 427 13.29 -2.70 25.41
N LYS A 428 14.47 -2.51 26.03
CA LYS A 428 15.62 -3.38 25.78
C LYS A 428 15.24 -4.84 26.04
N GLY A 429 15.62 -5.71 25.10
CA GLY A 429 15.35 -7.13 25.20
C GLY A 429 14.03 -7.58 24.56
N PHE A 430 13.23 -6.66 24.00
CA PHE A 430 12.02 -7.03 23.29
C PHE A 430 12.37 -7.78 21.99
N GLU A 431 11.87 -8.99 21.85
CA GLU A 431 12.09 -9.83 20.67
C GLU A 431 11.04 -9.57 19.59
N TYR A 432 11.50 -9.40 18.35
CA TYR A 432 10.65 -9.18 17.18
C TYR A 432 11.30 -9.73 15.91
N ALA A 433 10.52 -10.02 14.89
CA ALA A 433 11.02 -10.43 13.57
C ALA A 433 10.93 -9.26 12.58
N SER A 434 11.96 -9.02 11.77
CA SER A 434 11.93 -8.01 10.71
C SER A 434 13.04 -8.21 9.67
N LEU A 435 12.73 -7.86 8.42
CA LEU A 435 13.69 -7.74 7.30
C LEU A 435 14.15 -6.28 7.09
N GLY A 436 13.51 -5.30 7.74
CA GLY A 436 13.84 -3.88 7.57
C GLY A 436 15.07 -3.45 8.37
N LYS A 437 15.63 -2.29 8.06
CA LYS A 437 16.69 -1.62 8.81
C LYS A 437 16.11 -0.64 9.83
N ASN A 438 16.85 -0.36 10.90
CA ASN A 438 16.58 0.82 11.72
C ASN A 438 17.20 2.05 11.05
N LEU A 439 16.36 2.94 10.54
CA LEU A 439 16.79 4.14 9.80
C LEU A 439 17.57 5.15 10.65
N PHE A 440 17.54 5.02 11.98
CA PHE A 440 18.37 5.82 12.90
C PHE A 440 19.76 5.24 13.15
N LYS A 441 20.10 4.12 12.53
CA LYS A 441 21.44 3.53 12.58
C LYS A 441 22.18 3.76 11.28
N PRO A 442 23.48 4.09 11.33
CA PRO A 442 24.27 4.21 10.12
C PRO A 442 24.43 2.83 9.43
N PHE A 443 24.26 2.82 8.13
CA PHE A 443 24.54 1.67 7.28
C PHE A 443 25.52 2.10 6.18
N PRO A 444 26.68 1.43 6.03
CA PRO A 444 27.69 1.80 5.04
C PRO A 444 27.13 1.85 3.61
N ASP A 445 26.31 0.86 3.27
CA ASP A 445 25.62 0.75 1.99
C ASP A 445 24.13 0.95 2.21
N SER A 446 23.71 2.17 2.57
CA SER A 446 22.30 2.45 2.82
C SER A 446 21.48 2.40 1.54
N PHE A 447 20.30 1.81 1.59
CA PHE A 447 19.41 1.63 0.44
C PHE A 447 17.95 1.54 0.87
N GLY A 448 17.02 1.76 -0.06
CA GLY A 448 15.61 1.41 0.09
C GLY A 448 15.16 0.56 -1.09
N VAL A 449 14.35 -0.45 -0.84
CA VAL A 449 13.79 -1.33 -1.88
C VAL A 449 12.30 -1.07 -2.02
N GLY A 450 11.84 -0.86 -3.25
CA GLY A 450 10.44 -0.81 -3.64
C GLY A 450 10.15 -1.92 -4.65
N ARG A 451 8.92 -1.91 -5.20
CA ARG A 451 8.47 -2.95 -6.13
C ARG A 451 9.35 -3.11 -7.39
N ASP A 452 9.70 -1.98 -8.01
CA ASP A 452 10.42 -1.94 -9.28
C ASP A 452 11.65 -1.02 -9.20
N PHE A 453 11.94 -0.49 -8.01
CA PHE A 453 12.97 0.52 -7.81
C PHE A 453 13.82 0.19 -6.59
N VAL A 454 15.08 0.60 -6.64
CA VAL A 454 15.97 0.64 -5.48
C VAL A 454 16.56 2.04 -5.40
N ILE A 455 16.52 2.63 -4.21
CA ILE A 455 17.08 3.95 -3.95
C ILE A 455 18.31 3.84 -3.07
N PHE A 456 19.34 4.59 -3.43
CA PHE A 456 20.57 4.79 -2.68
C PHE A 456 20.65 6.25 -2.20
N PRO A 457 21.61 6.63 -1.37
CA PRO A 457 21.75 8.01 -0.90
C PRO A 457 21.91 9.06 -2.01
N ASP A 458 22.46 8.65 -3.14
CA ASP A 458 22.85 9.50 -4.26
C ASP A 458 22.18 9.17 -5.59
N ALA A 459 21.50 8.03 -5.68
CA ALA A 459 20.91 7.54 -6.92
C ALA A 459 19.62 6.75 -6.72
N VAL A 460 18.78 6.71 -7.74
CA VAL A 460 17.67 5.77 -7.86
C VAL A 460 17.82 4.91 -9.11
N VAL A 461 17.59 3.61 -8.95
CA VAL A 461 17.65 2.62 -10.02
C VAL A 461 16.23 2.12 -10.30
N CYS A 462 15.80 2.24 -11.55
CA CYS A 462 14.60 1.62 -12.08
C CYS A 462 14.98 0.24 -12.66
N LEU A 463 14.33 -0.83 -12.19
CA LEU A 463 14.54 -2.20 -12.66
C LEU A 463 13.50 -2.65 -13.69
N ARG A 464 12.53 -1.79 -14.01
CA ARG A 464 11.45 -2.08 -14.95
C ARG A 464 11.95 -2.00 -16.39
N GLY A 465 11.74 -3.05 -17.16
CA GLY A 465 12.13 -3.10 -18.57
C GLY A 465 13.65 -3.03 -18.77
N LYS A 466 14.13 -2.02 -19.50
CA LYS A 466 15.57 -1.74 -19.57
C LYS A 466 15.96 -0.96 -18.32
N PRO A 467 16.84 -1.50 -17.48
CA PRO A 467 17.26 -0.82 -16.27
C PRO A 467 17.88 0.54 -16.54
N ASP A 468 17.55 1.50 -15.69
CA ASP A 468 18.08 2.86 -15.72
C ASP A 468 18.50 3.31 -14.33
N CYS A 469 19.50 4.17 -14.25
CA CYS A 469 20.04 4.71 -13.01
C CYS A 469 20.25 6.21 -13.18
N ILE A 470 19.60 7.00 -12.31
CA ILE A 470 19.76 8.46 -12.29
C ILE A 470 20.26 8.93 -10.93
N SER A 471 21.02 10.03 -10.92
CA SER A 471 21.39 10.73 -9.69
C SER A 471 20.18 11.40 -9.07
N LEU A 472 20.16 11.50 -7.72
CA LEU A 472 19.08 12.17 -7.01
C LEU A 472 19.11 13.70 -7.23
N PRO A 473 17.95 14.39 -7.16
CA PRO A 473 17.84 15.80 -7.55
C PRO A 473 18.73 16.79 -6.78
N TRP A 474 19.20 16.43 -5.60
CA TRP A 474 20.09 17.27 -4.78
C TRP A 474 21.59 16.99 -5.00
N GLN A 475 21.95 16.02 -5.81
CA GLN A 475 23.33 15.71 -6.20
C GLN A 475 23.76 16.57 -7.39
N LYS A 476 23.96 17.86 -7.17
CA LYS A 476 24.14 18.86 -8.25
C LYS A 476 25.37 18.64 -9.15
N ASP A 477 26.43 17.98 -8.67
CA ASP A 477 27.72 17.90 -9.36
C ASP A 477 28.22 16.46 -9.66
N ALA A 478 27.47 15.44 -9.25
CA ALA A 478 27.86 14.05 -9.42
C ALA A 478 27.10 13.39 -10.59
N SER A 479 27.55 13.64 -11.81
CA SER A 479 27.16 12.75 -12.91
C SER A 479 27.82 11.39 -12.70
N LEU A 480 27.00 10.36 -12.43
CA LEU A 480 27.48 8.99 -12.37
C LEU A 480 28.12 8.62 -13.71
N ASN A 481 29.35 8.10 -13.69
CA ASN A 481 29.94 7.51 -14.88
C ASN A 481 29.31 6.15 -15.22
N ASP A 482 29.58 5.62 -16.40
CA ASP A 482 28.93 4.37 -16.87
C ASP A 482 29.24 3.19 -15.94
N GLN A 483 30.46 3.07 -15.43
CA GLN A 483 30.83 2.00 -14.50
C GLN A 483 30.06 2.10 -13.18
N GLN A 484 29.93 3.28 -12.61
CA GLN A 484 29.15 3.52 -11.41
C GLN A 484 27.68 3.17 -11.61
N ARG A 485 27.10 3.53 -12.76
CA ARG A 485 25.72 3.16 -13.11
C ARG A 485 25.55 1.65 -13.21
N GLU A 486 26.45 0.95 -13.88
CA GLU A 486 26.41 -0.51 -14.01
C GLU A 486 26.54 -1.20 -12.65
N ASP A 487 27.44 -0.74 -11.79
CA ASP A 487 27.63 -1.28 -10.44
C ASP A 487 26.38 -1.08 -9.57
N LEU A 488 25.78 0.11 -9.61
CA LEU A 488 24.53 0.39 -8.90
C LEU A 488 23.35 -0.44 -9.42
N ILE A 489 23.23 -0.62 -10.74
CA ILE A 489 22.17 -1.47 -11.33
C ILE A 489 22.37 -2.93 -10.91
N ARG A 490 23.59 -3.44 -10.92
CA ARG A 490 23.89 -4.80 -10.44
C ARG A 490 23.52 -4.95 -8.97
N ARG A 491 23.97 -4.03 -8.11
CA ARG A 491 23.68 -4.04 -6.67
C ARG A 491 22.18 -3.93 -6.39
N ALA A 492 21.48 -3.07 -7.13
CA ALA A 492 20.04 -2.92 -7.02
C ALA A 492 19.30 -4.23 -7.32
N ARG A 493 19.69 -4.95 -8.37
CA ARG A 493 19.10 -6.27 -8.68
C ARG A 493 19.34 -7.29 -7.57
N GLU A 494 20.56 -7.41 -7.09
CA GLU A 494 20.88 -8.32 -6.00
C GLU A 494 20.00 -8.09 -4.77
N LEU A 495 19.84 -6.83 -4.33
CA LEU A 495 19.02 -6.45 -3.20
C LEU A 495 17.54 -6.70 -3.45
N HIS A 496 17.04 -6.25 -4.59
CA HIS A 496 15.65 -6.41 -5.00
C HIS A 496 15.26 -7.89 -5.04
N ASP A 497 16.04 -8.70 -5.76
CA ASP A 497 15.76 -10.13 -5.93
C ASP A 497 15.85 -10.86 -4.58
N ALA A 498 16.78 -10.48 -3.70
CA ALA A 498 16.90 -11.04 -2.37
C ALA A 498 15.67 -10.75 -1.50
N TYR A 499 15.21 -9.50 -1.44
CA TYR A 499 13.99 -9.14 -0.68
C TYR A 499 12.75 -9.85 -1.19
N HIS A 500 12.57 -9.90 -2.52
CA HIS A 500 11.41 -10.54 -3.14
C HIS A 500 11.43 -12.05 -2.97
N ALA A 501 12.60 -12.70 -3.16
CA ALA A 501 12.74 -14.14 -3.00
C ALA A 501 12.48 -14.58 -1.56
N ILE A 502 13.07 -13.91 -0.58
CA ILE A 502 12.88 -14.22 0.84
C ILE A 502 11.43 -13.93 1.27
N GLY A 503 10.87 -12.78 0.89
CA GLY A 503 9.48 -12.44 1.16
C GLY A 503 8.50 -13.48 0.58
N TYR A 504 8.72 -13.93 -0.65
CA TYR A 504 7.94 -14.99 -1.29
C TYR A 504 7.97 -16.30 -0.49
N MET A 505 9.16 -16.73 -0.08
CA MET A 505 9.32 -17.99 0.66
C MET A 505 8.70 -17.91 2.05
N MET A 506 8.86 -16.79 2.75
CA MET A 506 8.24 -16.57 4.06
C MET A 506 6.71 -16.60 3.97
N THR A 507 6.15 -15.94 2.97
CA THR A 507 4.72 -15.94 2.70
C THR A 507 4.20 -17.33 2.41
N ARG A 508 4.90 -18.09 1.56
CA ARG A 508 4.52 -19.46 1.19
C ARG A 508 4.48 -20.39 2.39
N ARG A 509 5.51 -20.39 3.23
CA ARG A 509 5.59 -21.23 4.44
C ARG A 509 4.52 -20.87 5.46
N SER A 510 4.25 -19.59 5.63
CA SER A 510 3.18 -19.13 6.52
C SER A 510 1.82 -19.71 6.08
N LEU A 511 1.54 -19.71 4.78
CA LEU A 511 0.32 -20.30 4.21
C LEU A 511 0.27 -21.82 4.34
N GLU A 512 1.38 -22.53 4.10
CA GLU A 512 1.46 -24.00 4.25
C GLU A 512 1.21 -24.44 5.69
N ASN A 513 1.74 -23.69 6.68
CA ASN A 513 1.51 -23.97 8.11
C ASN A 513 0.07 -23.74 8.54
N ALA A 514 -0.63 -22.81 7.91
CA ALA A 514 -2.03 -22.54 8.24
C ALA A 514 -3.03 -23.53 7.62
N LEU A 515 -2.62 -24.22 6.57
CA LEU A 515 -3.43 -25.26 5.93
C LEU A 515 -3.26 -26.63 6.57
N ARG A 516 -2.25 -26.81 7.41
CA ARG A 516 -2.05 -28.00 8.27
C ARG A 516 -2.79 -27.85 9.57
#